data_e025563f63d2a9af8ab480f30ceb2357
#
_entry.id   e025563f63d2a9af8ab480f30ceb2357
#
_cell.length_a   1.000
_cell.length_b   1.000
_cell.length_c   1.000
_cell.angle_alpha   90.00
_cell.angle_beta   90.00
_cell.angle_gamma   90.00
#
_symmetry.space_group_name_H-M   'P 1'
#
loop_
_entity.id
_entity.type
_entity.pdbx_description
1 polymer ?
#
loop_
_entity_poly.entity_id
_entity_poly.type
_entity_poly.pdbx_seq_one_letter_code
_entity_poly.pdbx_strand_id
1 'polypeptide(L)'
;ADMSSAQLDTDKNKLKPNYEWAGRPITQGDYKDHIEGKISIGIQPCRLDKTVQFGCIDIDSKDYSSFKVEHYLALFQQFKLPLIPLLSKSGGLHCYLFLKEPIPAVDLISALKSFLLPLGLDPDTEVFPKQKELKEDDKGEIKPGNFINLPYYNNGSTKRYAVDKDNNKLDIEKFIEVANQSKIGKQELEKLVDETYRNILVGTDPEFEDGPPCLALCSKRKLDDGRDRFMYNYMVFAKK
;
A
#
# COMPACT_ATOMS: atom_id res chain seq x y z
N ALA A 1 18.46 3.52 1.61
CA ALA A 1 17.36 3.63 2.57
C ALA A 1 17.73 4.73 3.55
N ASP A 2 16.88 5.73 3.67
CA ASP A 2 17.20 6.95 4.38
C ASP A 2 16.35 7.05 5.66
N MET A 3 16.96 7.60 6.70
CA MET A 3 16.37 7.74 8.03
C MET A 3 15.68 9.10 8.18
N SER A 4 14.53 9.10 8.82
CA SER A 4 13.96 10.33 9.37
C SER A 4 13.83 10.21 10.90
N SER A 5 14.36 11.17 11.64
CA SER A 5 14.15 11.30 13.07
C SER A 5 12.87 12.09 13.36
N ALA A 6 12.15 11.71 14.40
CA ALA A 6 10.96 12.45 14.83
C ALA A 6 11.35 13.46 15.91
N GLN A 7 11.26 14.76 15.62
CA GLN A 7 11.21 15.80 16.64
C GLN A 7 9.77 16.18 16.97
N LEU A 8 9.49 16.50 18.23
CA LEU A 8 8.18 16.92 18.71
C LEU A 8 7.98 18.41 18.42
N ASP A 9 7.04 18.72 17.53
CA ASP A 9 6.60 20.10 17.33
C ASP A 9 5.57 20.47 18.41
N THR A 10 5.90 21.49 19.22
CA THR A 10 5.13 21.91 20.40
C THR A 10 4.05 22.95 20.10
N ASP A 11 3.80 23.29 18.85
CA ASP A 11 2.79 24.30 18.50
C ASP A 11 1.42 23.67 18.23
N LYS A 12 0.43 24.06 19.05
CA LYS A 12 -1.00 23.73 18.99
C LYS A 12 -1.45 22.35 19.50
N ASN A 13 -1.04 21.90 20.68
CA ASN A 13 -1.68 20.77 21.40
C ASN A 13 -1.91 19.47 20.57
N LYS A 14 -1.31 19.31 19.40
CA LYS A 14 -1.19 18.08 18.63
C LYS A 14 0.29 17.85 18.36
N LEU A 15 0.84 16.85 19.01
CA LEU A 15 2.18 16.32 18.74
C LEU A 15 2.23 15.85 17.28
N LYS A 16 2.68 16.74 16.38
CA LYS A 16 3.02 16.35 15.01
C LYS A 16 4.46 15.86 15.05
N PRO A 17 4.74 14.62 14.65
CA PRO A 17 6.12 14.17 14.53
C PRO A 17 6.82 15.02 13.47
N ASN A 18 7.94 15.66 13.85
CA ASN A 18 8.82 16.31 12.90
C ASN A 18 9.77 15.24 12.35
N TYR A 19 9.76 15.03 11.03
CA TYR A 19 10.63 14.08 10.36
C TYR A 19 11.79 14.83 9.71
N GLU A 20 13.01 14.42 10.04
CA GLU A 20 14.22 14.96 9.45
C GLU A 20 14.85 13.95 8.51
N TRP A 21 15.33 14.44 7.36
CA TRP A 21 16.09 13.65 6.42
C TRP A 21 17.46 13.34 6.98
N ALA A 22 17.80 12.07 7.13
CA ALA A 22 19.07 11.67 7.73
C ALA A 22 20.30 11.92 6.86
N GLY A 23 20.11 12.06 5.53
CA GLY A 23 21.20 12.31 4.58
C GLY A 23 22.25 11.19 4.47
N ARG A 24 21.95 10.01 5.03
CA ARG A 24 22.83 8.85 5.06
C ARG A 24 22.06 7.53 4.99
N PRO A 25 22.70 6.44 4.58
CA PRO A 25 22.10 5.10 4.64
C PRO A 25 21.76 4.68 6.08
N ILE A 26 20.71 3.90 6.23
CA ILE A 26 20.33 3.27 7.50
C ILE A 26 21.38 2.22 7.88
N THR A 27 21.76 2.21 9.13
CA THR A 27 22.68 1.24 9.73
C THR A 27 21.94 0.21 10.57
N GLN A 28 22.63 -0.87 10.95
CA GLN A 28 22.09 -1.86 11.90
C GLN A 28 21.75 -1.22 13.27
N GLY A 29 22.53 -0.23 13.70
CA GLY A 29 22.26 0.51 14.95
C GLY A 29 20.94 1.25 14.88
N ASP A 30 20.61 1.86 13.73
CA ASP A 30 19.35 2.58 13.54
C ASP A 30 18.14 1.63 13.60
N TYR A 31 18.24 0.45 13.00
CA TYR A 31 17.19 -0.58 13.13
C TYR A 31 17.01 -1.02 14.57
N LYS A 32 18.11 -1.24 15.30
CA LYS A 32 18.06 -1.57 16.74
C LYS A 32 17.35 -0.47 17.52
N ASP A 33 17.73 0.79 17.32
CA ASP A 33 17.13 1.93 18.01
C ASP A 33 15.65 2.10 17.66
N HIS A 34 15.24 1.77 16.41
CA HIS A 34 13.85 1.74 16.02
C HIS A 34 13.04 0.66 16.75
N ILE A 35 13.57 -0.55 16.82
CA ILE A 35 12.92 -1.69 17.51
C ILE A 35 12.84 -1.44 19.02
N GLU A 36 13.85 -0.78 19.59
CA GLU A 36 13.88 -0.38 21.00
C GLU A 36 13.02 0.88 21.30
N GLY A 37 12.47 1.54 20.27
CA GLY A 37 11.58 2.70 20.43
C GLY A 37 12.29 4.03 20.67
N LYS A 38 13.60 4.12 20.42
CA LYS A 38 14.38 5.36 20.58
C LYS A 38 14.18 6.32 19.41
N ILE A 39 14.16 5.80 18.17
CA ILE A 39 13.94 6.56 16.94
C ILE A 39 12.87 5.90 16.09
N SER A 40 12.02 6.69 15.42
CA SER A 40 11.08 6.17 14.43
C SER A 40 11.66 6.36 13.03
N ILE A 41 11.76 5.28 12.26
CA ILE A 41 12.33 5.31 10.91
C ILE A 41 11.20 5.33 9.87
N GLY A 42 11.33 6.23 8.87
CA GLY A 42 10.61 6.17 7.61
C GLY A 42 11.53 5.74 6.48
N ILE A 43 11.04 4.93 5.57
CA ILE A 43 11.80 4.49 4.39
C ILE A 43 11.14 5.04 3.13
N GLN A 44 11.95 5.66 2.29
CA GLN A 44 11.57 6.08 0.95
C GLN A 44 11.68 4.88 0.01
N PRO A 45 10.58 4.44 -0.64
CA PRO A 45 10.65 3.29 -1.53
C PRO A 45 11.36 3.58 -2.85
N CYS A 46 11.19 4.80 -3.41
CA CYS A 46 11.77 5.19 -4.69
C CYS A 46 13.28 5.43 -4.56
N ARG A 47 14.06 4.77 -5.40
CA ARG A 47 15.53 4.85 -5.44
C ARG A 47 15.96 5.91 -6.45
N LEU A 48 17.26 6.28 -6.40
CA LEU A 48 17.86 7.26 -7.33
C LEU A 48 17.76 6.83 -8.80
N ASP A 49 17.85 5.53 -9.06
CA ASP A 49 17.73 4.93 -10.38
C ASP A 49 16.28 4.77 -10.86
N LYS A 50 15.33 5.40 -10.18
CA LYS A 50 13.88 5.34 -10.46
C LYS A 50 13.27 3.95 -10.27
N THR A 51 13.98 3.05 -9.60
CA THR A 51 13.49 1.71 -9.28
C THR A 51 12.98 1.61 -7.85
N VAL A 52 12.22 0.54 -7.60
CA VAL A 52 11.69 0.19 -6.28
C VAL A 52 11.82 -1.30 -6.04
N GLN A 53 11.94 -1.70 -4.79
CA GLN A 53 12.01 -3.10 -4.39
C GLN A 53 10.85 -3.51 -3.46
N PHE A 54 10.04 -2.55 -3.06
CA PHE A 54 8.79 -2.77 -2.35
C PHE A 54 7.83 -1.60 -2.59
N GLY A 55 6.56 -1.85 -2.36
CA GLY A 55 5.52 -0.83 -2.34
C GLY A 55 4.49 -1.11 -1.27
N CYS A 56 3.55 -0.20 -1.12
CA CYS A 56 2.52 -0.30 -0.12
C CYS A 56 1.22 0.37 -0.59
N ILE A 57 0.08 -0.23 -0.26
CA ILE A 57 -1.23 0.43 -0.29
C ILE A 57 -1.52 0.87 1.14
N ASP A 58 -1.81 2.17 1.34
CA ASP A 58 -2.15 2.74 2.64
C ASP A 58 -3.66 2.88 2.76
N ILE A 59 -4.28 2.03 3.56
CA ILE A 59 -5.73 2.01 3.79
C ILE A 59 -6.02 2.68 5.12
N ASP A 60 -6.50 3.92 5.07
CA ASP A 60 -6.81 4.69 6.27
C ASP A 60 -8.20 4.29 6.79
N SER A 61 -8.28 3.81 8.02
CA SER A 61 -9.56 3.31 8.60
C SER A 61 -10.66 4.37 8.69
N LYS A 62 -10.29 5.66 8.77
CA LYS A 62 -11.23 6.78 8.85
C LYS A 62 -11.97 7.04 7.54
N ASP A 63 -11.44 6.57 6.40
CA ASP A 63 -12.01 6.81 5.07
C ASP A 63 -13.13 5.80 4.75
N TYR A 64 -13.33 4.78 5.62
CA TYR A 64 -14.29 3.71 5.41
C TYR A 64 -15.18 3.50 6.65
N SER A 65 -16.48 3.72 6.51
CA SER A 65 -17.47 3.63 7.62
C SER A 65 -17.58 2.24 8.27
N SER A 66 -17.20 1.20 7.52
CA SER A 66 -17.25 -0.20 7.96
C SER A 66 -15.91 -0.90 7.86
N PHE A 67 -14.80 -0.20 8.16
CA PHE A 67 -13.46 -0.77 8.10
C PHE A 67 -13.32 -1.99 9.02
N LYS A 68 -12.93 -3.13 8.42
CA LYS A 68 -12.62 -4.37 9.13
C LYS A 68 -11.40 -5.02 8.48
N VAL A 69 -10.39 -5.32 9.28
CA VAL A 69 -9.16 -5.98 8.81
C VAL A 69 -9.48 -7.30 8.11
N GLU A 70 -10.34 -8.11 8.70
CA GLU A 70 -10.72 -9.44 8.19
C GLU A 70 -11.34 -9.37 6.79
N HIS A 71 -12.04 -8.30 6.47
CA HIS A 71 -12.59 -8.08 5.13
C HIS A 71 -11.46 -7.99 4.08
N TYR A 72 -10.42 -7.21 4.35
CA TYR A 72 -9.29 -7.08 3.42
C TYR A 72 -8.46 -8.36 3.35
N LEU A 73 -8.27 -9.07 4.47
CA LEU A 73 -7.59 -10.37 4.48
C LEU A 73 -8.31 -11.39 3.57
N ALA A 74 -9.65 -11.43 3.63
CA ALA A 74 -10.44 -12.30 2.76
C ALA A 74 -10.29 -11.91 1.27
N LEU A 75 -10.25 -10.62 0.94
CA LEU A 75 -10.04 -10.16 -0.42
C LEU A 75 -8.62 -10.48 -0.93
N PHE A 76 -7.58 -10.35 -0.09
CA PHE A 76 -6.21 -10.74 -0.47
C PHE A 76 -6.14 -12.23 -0.80
N GLN A 77 -6.81 -13.08 -0.04
CA GLN A 77 -6.89 -14.51 -0.34
C GLN A 77 -7.71 -14.79 -1.63
N GLN A 78 -8.87 -14.15 -1.78
CA GLN A 78 -9.74 -14.32 -2.93
C GLN A 78 -9.02 -13.98 -4.24
N PHE A 79 -8.31 -12.86 -4.28
CA PHE A 79 -7.57 -12.40 -5.46
C PHE A 79 -6.12 -12.89 -5.50
N LYS A 80 -5.69 -13.70 -4.54
CA LYS A 80 -4.32 -14.22 -4.39
C LYS A 80 -3.25 -13.12 -4.41
N LEU A 81 -3.57 -11.97 -3.82
CA LEU A 81 -2.63 -10.84 -3.76
C LEU A 81 -1.54 -11.13 -2.72
N PRO A 82 -0.25 -11.03 -3.09
CA PRO A 82 0.87 -11.26 -2.16
C PRO A 82 1.12 -10.02 -1.27
N LEU A 83 0.03 -9.45 -0.77
CA LEU A 83 0.05 -8.29 0.11
C LEU A 83 0.18 -8.74 1.56
N ILE A 84 1.13 -8.17 2.28
CA ILE A 84 1.29 -8.40 3.72
C ILE A 84 0.65 -7.23 4.46
N PRO A 85 -0.45 -7.45 5.17
CA PRO A 85 -1.11 -6.41 5.94
C PRO A 85 -0.39 -6.14 7.24
N LEU A 86 -0.11 -4.88 7.50
CA LEU A 86 0.42 -4.38 8.76
C LEU A 86 -0.52 -3.35 9.34
N LEU A 87 -0.83 -3.46 10.62
CA LEU A 87 -1.62 -2.45 11.31
C LEU A 87 -0.87 -1.12 11.35
N SER A 88 -1.55 -0.04 11.01
CA SER A 88 -1.01 1.30 11.10
C SER A 88 -1.24 1.89 12.51
N LYS A 89 -0.55 2.99 12.82
CA LYS A 89 -0.70 3.70 14.09
C LYS A 89 -2.13 4.19 14.32
N SER A 90 -2.85 4.53 13.26
CA SER A 90 -4.21 5.08 13.27
C SER A 90 -5.30 4.01 13.24
N GLY A 91 -4.95 2.73 13.19
CA GLY A 91 -5.90 1.61 13.10
C GLY A 91 -6.28 1.21 11.67
N GLY A 92 -5.65 1.80 10.66
CA GLY A 92 -5.73 1.37 9.26
C GLY A 92 -4.73 0.25 8.93
N LEU A 93 -4.52 0.00 7.64
CA LEU A 93 -3.61 -1.02 7.13
C LEU A 93 -2.57 -0.43 6.18
N HIS A 94 -1.31 -0.77 6.38
CA HIS A 94 -0.26 -0.68 5.38
C HIS A 94 -0.08 -2.05 4.72
N CYS A 95 -0.48 -2.21 3.47
CA CYS A 95 -0.43 -3.48 2.76
C CYS A 95 0.82 -3.52 1.88
N TYR A 96 1.87 -4.19 2.35
CA TYR A 96 3.17 -4.22 1.68
C TYR A 96 3.23 -5.30 0.60
N LEU A 97 3.84 -4.94 -0.52
CA LEU A 97 4.25 -5.85 -1.59
C LEU A 97 5.76 -5.79 -1.75
N PHE A 98 6.42 -6.95 -1.68
CA PHE A 98 7.87 -7.08 -1.83
C PHE A 98 8.24 -7.72 -3.16
N LEU A 99 9.36 -7.28 -3.74
CA LEU A 99 9.84 -7.73 -5.04
C LEU A 99 11.14 -8.51 -4.92
N LYS A 100 11.33 -9.50 -5.80
CA LYS A 100 12.56 -10.29 -5.92
C LYS A 100 13.70 -9.43 -6.46
N GLU A 101 13.41 -8.60 -7.45
CA GLU A 101 14.32 -7.67 -8.10
C GLU A 101 13.76 -6.25 -8.13
N PRO A 102 14.61 -5.21 -8.23
CA PRO A 102 14.13 -3.85 -8.45
C PRO A 102 13.43 -3.71 -9.81
N ILE A 103 12.28 -3.03 -9.81
CA ILE A 103 11.54 -2.69 -11.05
C ILE A 103 11.31 -1.17 -11.13
N PRO A 104 10.98 -0.60 -12.31
CA PRO A 104 10.62 0.80 -12.42
C PRO A 104 9.49 1.18 -11.46
N ALA A 105 9.62 2.31 -10.76
CA ALA A 105 8.61 2.77 -9.80
C ALA A 105 7.23 2.94 -10.44
N VAL A 106 7.18 3.38 -11.71
CA VAL A 106 5.94 3.54 -12.47
C VAL A 106 5.19 2.23 -12.65
N ASP A 107 5.89 1.12 -12.86
CA ASP A 107 5.29 -0.21 -13.05
C ASP A 107 4.62 -0.67 -11.74
N LEU A 108 5.33 -0.52 -10.61
CA LEU A 108 4.77 -0.90 -9.30
C LEU A 108 3.59 -0.02 -8.90
N ILE A 109 3.66 1.30 -9.12
CA ILE A 109 2.53 2.22 -8.86
C ILE A 109 1.30 1.79 -9.66
N SER A 110 1.47 1.47 -10.95
CA SER A 110 0.38 1.03 -11.81
C SER A 110 -0.23 -0.29 -11.31
N ALA A 111 0.61 -1.25 -10.93
CA ALA A 111 0.15 -2.53 -10.39
C ALA A 111 -0.61 -2.36 -9.07
N LEU A 112 -0.08 -1.59 -8.11
CA LEU A 112 -0.77 -1.34 -6.84
C LEU A 112 -2.10 -0.62 -7.05
N LYS A 113 -2.17 0.35 -7.96
CA LYS A 113 -3.42 1.04 -8.31
C LYS A 113 -4.44 0.12 -8.96
N SER A 114 -4.01 -0.87 -9.73
CA SER A 114 -4.92 -1.86 -10.32
C SER A 114 -5.59 -2.75 -9.26
N PHE A 115 -4.97 -2.92 -8.09
CA PHE A 115 -5.54 -3.69 -6.99
C PHE A 115 -6.58 -2.92 -6.17
N LEU A 116 -6.67 -1.60 -6.30
CA LEU A 116 -7.62 -0.79 -5.51
C LEU A 116 -9.08 -1.18 -5.81
N LEU A 117 -9.42 -1.33 -7.08
CA LEU A 117 -10.79 -1.68 -7.49
C LEU A 117 -11.27 -3.02 -6.94
N PRO A 118 -10.55 -4.15 -7.08
CA PRO A 118 -10.97 -5.44 -6.51
C PRO A 118 -11.02 -5.43 -4.99
N LEU A 119 -10.21 -4.59 -4.35
CA LEU A 119 -10.24 -4.40 -2.89
C LEU A 119 -11.38 -3.49 -2.43
N GLY A 120 -12.14 -2.90 -3.35
CA GLY A 120 -13.22 -1.96 -3.03
C GLY A 120 -12.72 -0.64 -2.45
N LEU A 121 -11.48 -0.27 -2.79
CA LEU A 121 -10.85 0.96 -2.32
C LEU A 121 -11.12 2.12 -3.29
N ASP A 122 -11.06 3.34 -2.76
CA ASP A 122 -11.17 4.56 -3.55
C ASP A 122 -9.98 4.64 -4.54
N PRO A 123 -10.18 5.10 -5.79
CA PRO A 123 -9.09 5.34 -6.73
C PRO A 123 -8.01 6.30 -6.23
N ASP A 124 -8.36 7.19 -5.30
CA ASP A 124 -7.44 8.13 -4.68
C ASP A 124 -6.71 7.56 -3.45
N THR A 125 -7.00 6.30 -3.06
CA THR A 125 -6.27 5.62 -1.99
C THR A 125 -4.76 5.70 -2.21
N GLU A 126 -4.03 6.08 -1.17
CA GLU A 126 -2.60 6.31 -1.25
C GLU A 126 -1.83 5.02 -1.52
N VAL A 127 -0.94 5.08 -2.52
CA VAL A 127 0.03 4.01 -2.81
C VAL A 127 1.45 4.54 -2.72
N PHE A 128 2.36 3.71 -2.21
CA PHE A 128 3.78 4.03 -2.13
C PHE A 128 4.58 3.11 -3.06
N PRO A 129 5.56 3.67 -3.81
CA PRO A 129 5.99 5.07 -3.79
C PRO A 129 4.90 6.00 -4.34
N LYS A 130 4.82 7.25 -3.83
CA LYS A 130 3.97 8.30 -4.41
C LYS A 130 4.60 8.93 -5.66
N GLN A 131 5.94 8.87 -5.75
CA GLN A 131 6.71 9.42 -6.86
C GLN A 131 7.21 8.32 -7.79
N LYS A 132 7.21 8.64 -9.11
CA LYS A 132 7.83 7.81 -10.15
C LYS A 132 9.35 7.97 -10.18
N GLU A 133 9.85 9.10 -9.70
CA GLU A 133 11.26 9.49 -9.63
C GLU A 133 11.48 10.51 -8.51
N LEU A 134 12.72 10.61 -8.04
CA LEU A 134 13.13 11.67 -7.15
C LEU A 134 13.48 12.91 -7.97
N LYS A 135 13.18 14.08 -7.43
CA LYS A 135 13.46 15.37 -8.10
C LYS A 135 14.70 16.01 -7.50
N GLU A 136 15.48 16.64 -8.33
CA GLU A 136 16.55 17.54 -7.91
C GLU A 136 15.96 18.93 -7.59
N ASP A 137 16.57 19.63 -6.66
CA ASP A 137 16.28 21.04 -6.40
C ASP A 137 17.10 21.96 -7.33
N ASP A 138 16.93 23.27 -7.15
CA ASP A 138 17.62 24.29 -7.97
C ASP A 138 19.16 24.28 -7.79
N LYS A 139 19.67 23.55 -6.78
CA LYS A 139 21.11 23.37 -6.51
C LYS A 139 21.64 22.03 -7.00
N GLY A 140 20.79 21.20 -7.62
CA GLY A 140 21.13 19.84 -8.05
C GLY A 140 21.16 18.82 -6.89
N GLU A 141 20.61 19.18 -5.71
CA GLU A 141 20.48 18.26 -4.60
C GLU A 141 19.18 17.45 -4.71
N ILE A 142 19.26 16.14 -4.47
CA ILE A 142 18.08 15.28 -4.54
C ILE A 142 17.16 15.54 -3.36
N LYS A 143 15.93 15.96 -3.66
CA LYS A 143 14.88 16.12 -2.65
C LYS A 143 14.41 14.78 -2.16
N PRO A 144 14.29 14.59 -0.82
CA PRO A 144 13.68 13.39 -0.28
C PRO A 144 12.25 13.22 -0.80
N GLY A 145 11.94 11.99 -1.19
CA GLY A 145 10.60 11.59 -1.59
C GLY A 145 9.70 11.32 -0.40
N ASN A 146 8.45 10.99 -0.69
CA ASN A 146 7.56 10.48 0.35
C ASN A 146 8.09 9.17 0.91
N PHE A 147 7.95 9.00 2.21
CA PHE A 147 8.38 7.82 2.93
C PHE A 147 7.19 7.11 3.58
N ILE A 148 7.37 5.86 3.90
CA ILE A 148 6.45 5.07 4.72
C ILE A 148 7.16 4.65 6.01
N ASN A 149 6.46 4.71 7.13
CA ASN A 149 7.01 4.34 8.42
C ASN A 149 7.29 2.84 8.48
N LEU A 150 8.48 2.47 8.98
CA LEU A 150 8.79 1.08 9.29
C LEU A 150 7.83 0.52 10.35
N PRO A 151 7.43 -0.74 10.21
CA PRO A 151 6.72 -1.47 11.26
C PRO A 151 7.64 -1.78 12.46
N TYR A 152 7.03 -2.30 13.53
CA TYR A 152 7.72 -2.77 14.75
C TYR A 152 8.50 -1.71 15.53
N TYR A 153 8.16 -0.43 15.36
CA TYR A 153 8.67 0.61 16.26
C TYR A 153 8.28 0.31 17.70
N ASN A 154 9.26 0.34 18.63
CA ASN A 154 9.06 -0.04 20.01
C ASN A 154 8.40 -1.43 20.14
N ASN A 155 9.08 -2.45 19.65
CA ASN A 155 8.52 -3.80 19.42
C ASN A 155 7.82 -4.38 20.66
N GLY A 156 8.28 -4.07 21.87
CA GLY A 156 7.67 -4.54 23.13
C GLY A 156 6.23 -4.04 23.36
N SER A 157 5.86 -2.88 22.79
CA SER A 157 4.54 -2.25 22.95
C SER A 157 3.96 -1.72 21.63
N THR A 158 4.48 -2.17 20.50
CA THR A 158 4.08 -1.65 19.18
C THR A 158 2.63 -1.93 18.84
N LYS A 159 2.00 -0.92 18.21
CA LYS A 159 0.71 -1.07 17.51
C LYS A 159 0.90 -1.27 15.99
N ARG A 160 2.15 -1.22 15.49
CA ARG A 160 2.51 -1.33 14.07
C ARG A 160 3.19 -2.67 13.82
N TYR A 161 2.39 -3.70 13.59
CA TYR A 161 2.85 -5.07 13.37
C TYR A 161 2.08 -5.75 12.24
N ALA A 162 2.69 -6.73 11.61
CA ALA A 162 2.05 -7.55 10.61
C ALA A 162 1.06 -8.52 11.23
N VAL A 163 0.01 -8.85 10.47
CA VAL A 163 -0.93 -9.91 10.81
C VAL A 163 -0.93 -10.99 9.73
N ASP A 164 -1.24 -12.22 10.13
CA ASP A 164 -1.43 -13.33 9.21
C ASP A 164 -2.84 -13.32 8.58
N LYS A 165 -3.12 -14.34 7.76
CA LYS A 165 -4.43 -14.51 7.11
C LYS A 165 -5.62 -14.67 8.07
N ASP A 166 -5.36 -15.03 9.32
CA ASP A 166 -6.36 -15.24 10.37
C ASP A 166 -6.39 -14.07 11.38
N ASN A 167 -5.75 -12.95 11.03
CA ASN A 167 -5.62 -11.71 11.83
C ASN A 167 -4.82 -11.91 13.14
N ASN A 168 -3.95 -12.92 13.20
CA ASN A 168 -3.05 -13.08 14.34
C ASN A 168 -1.81 -12.22 14.15
N LYS A 169 -1.36 -11.59 15.25
CA LYS A 169 -0.12 -10.81 15.25
C LYS A 169 1.08 -11.70 14.90
N LEU A 170 1.89 -11.26 13.94
CA LEU A 170 3.20 -11.83 13.67
C LEU A 170 4.26 -11.12 14.51
N ASP A 171 5.21 -11.87 15.06
CA ASP A 171 6.47 -11.30 15.55
C ASP A 171 7.35 -10.83 14.38
N ILE A 172 8.44 -10.14 14.67
CA ILE A 172 9.30 -9.56 13.65
C ILE A 172 10.03 -10.64 12.83
N GLU A 173 10.43 -11.74 13.45
CA GLU A 173 11.11 -12.86 12.79
C GLU A 173 10.17 -13.53 11.79
N LYS A 174 8.94 -13.80 12.21
CA LYS A 174 7.93 -14.39 11.34
C LYS A 174 7.49 -13.45 10.22
N PHE A 175 7.37 -12.15 10.50
CA PHE A 175 7.13 -11.16 9.45
C PHE A 175 8.24 -11.16 8.39
N ILE A 176 9.51 -11.20 8.79
CA ILE A 176 10.66 -11.25 7.86
C ILE A 176 10.62 -12.53 7.02
N GLU A 177 10.29 -13.67 7.64
CA GLU A 177 10.13 -14.94 6.93
C GLU A 177 9.02 -14.84 5.86
N VAL A 178 7.82 -14.40 6.26
CA VAL A 178 6.68 -14.22 5.35
C VAL A 178 7.01 -13.22 4.24
N ALA A 179 7.65 -12.10 4.57
CA ALA A 179 8.06 -11.09 3.60
C ALA A 179 9.03 -11.65 2.55
N ASN A 180 9.96 -12.52 2.96
CA ASN A 180 10.88 -13.17 2.03
C ASN A 180 10.20 -14.21 1.14
N GLN A 181 9.24 -14.96 1.68
CA GLN A 181 8.48 -15.98 0.94
C GLN A 181 7.47 -15.37 -0.03
N SER A 182 6.91 -14.20 0.28
CA SER A 182 5.90 -13.52 -0.54
C SER A 182 6.46 -12.67 -1.68
N LYS A 183 7.79 -12.57 -1.81
CA LYS A 183 8.42 -11.80 -2.90
C LYS A 183 8.01 -12.34 -4.27
N ILE A 184 7.63 -11.43 -5.15
CA ILE A 184 7.29 -11.76 -6.54
C ILE A 184 8.23 -11.02 -7.51
N GLY A 185 8.46 -11.62 -8.68
CA GLY A 185 9.21 -10.99 -9.78
C GLY A 185 8.31 -10.12 -10.67
N LYS A 186 8.93 -9.35 -11.56
CA LYS A 186 8.20 -8.45 -12.48
C LYS A 186 7.15 -9.20 -13.30
N GLN A 187 7.50 -10.32 -13.91
CA GLN A 187 6.59 -11.12 -14.74
C GLN A 187 5.42 -11.71 -13.93
N GLU A 188 5.69 -12.14 -12.69
CA GLU A 188 4.66 -12.62 -11.78
C GLU A 188 3.68 -11.49 -11.41
N LEU A 189 4.19 -10.26 -11.21
CA LEU A 189 3.37 -9.09 -10.93
C LEU A 189 2.47 -8.73 -12.12
N GLU A 190 3.00 -8.69 -13.33
CA GLU A 190 2.26 -8.43 -14.55
C GLU A 190 1.13 -9.46 -14.76
N LYS A 191 1.45 -10.74 -14.60
CA LYS A 191 0.47 -11.82 -14.68
C LYS A 191 -0.62 -11.68 -13.61
N LEU A 192 -0.25 -11.32 -12.38
CA LEU A 192 -1.19 -11.13 -11.29
C LEU A 192 -2.17 -9.97 -11.57
N VAL A 193 -1.68 -8.86 -12.14
CA VAL A 193 -2.54 -7.75 -12.59
C VAL A 193 -3.56 -8.24 -13.61
N ASP A 194 -3.13 -8.97 -14.64
CA ASP A 194 -4.03 -9.51 -15.67
C ASP A 194 -5.05 -10.51 -15.09
N GLU A 195 -4.62 -11.40 -14.19
CA GLU A 195 -5.51 -12.36 -13.54
C GLU A 195 -6.53 -11.67 -12.64
N THR A 196 -6.12 -10.62 -11.94
CA THR A 196 -7.01 -9.83 -11.09
C THR A 196 -8.11 -9.16 -11.91
N TYR A 197 -7.78 -8.59 -13.06
CA TYR A 197 -8.77 -8.03 -14.00
C TYR A 197 -9.72 -9.10 -14.52
N ARG A 198 -9.21 -10.25 -14.98
CA ARG A 198 -10.05 -11.35 -15.44
C ARG A 198 -11.01 -11.85 -14.37
N ASN A 199 -10.54 -11.98 -13.12
CA ASN A 199 -11.37 -12.42 -11.99
C ASN A 199 -12.50 -11.42 -11.67
N ILE A 200 -12.30 -10.13 -11.90
CA ILE A 200 -13.37 -9.13 -11.79
C ILE A 200 -14.43 -9.38 -12.86
N LEU A 201 -14.03 -9.75 -14.06
CA LEU A 201 -14.93 -9.95 -15.20
C LEU A 201 -15.65 -11.31 -15.17
N VAL A 202 -15.08 -12.35 -14.54
CA VAL A 202 -15.68 -13.68 -14.46
C VAL A 202 -17.08 -13.63 -13.81
N GLY A 203 -18.08 -14.18 -14.51
CA GLY A 203 -19.48 -14.18 -14.09
C GLY A 203 -20.11 -12.79 -14.15
N THR A 204 -19.56 -11.88 -14.93
CA THR A 204 -20.19 -10.62 -15.32
C THR A 204 -21.33 -10.93 -16.28
N ASP A 205 -22.43 -10.17 -16.19
CA ASP A 205 -23.46 -10.20 -17.20
C ASP A 205 -22.83 -9.93 -18.58
N PRO A 206 -23.15 -10.71 -19.63
CA PRO A 206 -22.64 -10.49 -20.99
C PRO A 206 -22.75 -9.03 -21.46
N GLU A 207 -23.75 -8.31 -20.97
CA GLU A 207 -23.92 -6.87 -21.21
C GLU A 207 -22.70 -6.02 -20.77
N PHE A 208 -21.92 -6.48 -19.79
CA PHE A 208 -20.75 -5.75 -19.26
C PHE A 208 -19.41 -6.35 -19.68
N GLU A 209 -19.41 -7.42 -20.49
CA GLU A 209 -18.18 -8.14 -20.85
C GLU A 209 -17.16 -7.24 -21.55
N ASP A 210 -17.64 -6.36 -22.44
CA ASP A 210 -16.81 -5.37 -23.15
C ASP A 210 -16.74 -3.99 -22.45
N GLY A 211 -17.27 -3.91 -21.24
CA GLY A 211 -17.36 -2.66 -20.46
C GLY A 211 -16.17 -2.43 -19.53
N PRO A 212 -16.10 -1.22 -18.96
CA PRO A 212 -15.08 -0.95 -17.96
C PRO A 212 -15.23 -1.88 -16.75
N PRO A 213 -14.11 -2.39 -16.17
CA PRO A 213 -14.14 -3.32 -15.05
C PRO A 213 -14.94 -2.84 -13.83
N CYS A 214 -15.06 -1.52 -13.64
CA CYS A 214 -15.87 -0.93 -12.58
C CYS A 214 -17.37 -1.20 -12.74
N LEU A 215 -17.90 -1.23 -13.97
CA LEU A 215 -19.30 -1.59 -14.21
C LEU A 215 -19.56 -3.07 -13.89
N ALA A 216 -18.68 -3.95 -14.35
CA ALA A 216 -18.72 -5.37 -14.05
C ALA A 216 -18.70 -5.65 -12.54
N LEU A 217 -17.84 -4.95 -11.80
CA LEU A 217 -17.75 -5.11 -10.35
C LEU A 217 -19.00 -4.57 -9.64
N CYS A 218 -19.48 -3.39 -10.03
CA CYS A 218 -20.65 -2.78 -9.42
C CYS A 218 -21.95 -3.53 -9.71
N SER A 219 -22.06 -4.18 -10.89
CA SER A 219 -23.23 -5.01 -11.22
C SER A 219 -23.40 -6.24 -10.31
N LYS A 220 -22.28 -6.72 -9.73
CA LYS A 220 -22.26 -7.89 -8.83
C LYS A 220 -22.54 -7.54 -7.36
N ARG A 221 -22.53 -6.27 -6.99
CA ARG A 221 -22.67 -5.81 -5.60
C ARG A 221 -23.97 -5.07 -5.39
N LYS A 222 -24.57 -5.27 -4.21
CA LYS A 222 -25.63 -4.36 -3.74
C LYS A 222 -24.97 -3.02 -3.43
N LEU A 223 -25.33 -2.00 -4.20
CA LEU A 223 -24.82 -0.65 -3.99
C LEU A 223 -25.63 0.02 -2.88
N ASP A 224 -25.00 0.25 -1.74
CA ASP A 224 -25.58 1.02 -0.65
C ASP A 224 -25.41 2.53 -0.89
N ASP A 225 -24.35 2.91 -1.62
CA ASP A 225 -24.04 4.27 -2.08
C ASP A 225 -23.52 4.22 -3.54
N GLY A 226 -23.58 5.37 -4.23
CA GLY A 226 -23.05 5.51 -5.59
C GLY A 226 -23.95 4.96 -6.70
N ARG A 227 -25.23 4.64 -6.44
CA ARG A 227 -26.20 4.17 -7.47
C ARG A 227 -26.28 5.13 -8.64
N ASP A 228 -26.35 6.43 -8.41
CA ASP A 228 -26.48 7.43 -9.45
C ASP A 228 -25.23 7.47 -10.33
N ARG A 229 -24.04 7.32 -9.73
CA ARG A 229 -22.77 7.23 -10.43
C ARG A 229 -22.67 5.96 -11.26
N PHE A 230 -23.12 4.83 -10.73
CA PHE A 230 -23.21 3.57 -11.49
C PHE A 230 -24.15 3.72 -12.68
N MET A 231 -25.37 4.22 -12.45
CA MET A 231 -26.36 4.42 -13.50
C MET A 231 -25.87 5.38 -14.60
N TYR A 232 -25.18 6.45 -14.23
CA TYR A 232 -24.57 7.36 -15.20
C TYR A 232 -23.53 6.65 -16.05
N ASN A 233 -22.60 5.93 -15.45
CA ASN A 233 -21.55 5.18 -16.16
C ASN A 233 -22.15 4.09 -17.04
N TYR A 234 -23.18 3.38 -16.57
CA TYR A 234 -23.92 2.40 -17.36
C TYR A 234 -24.58 3.04 -18.57
N MET A 235 -25.29 4.15 -18.41
CA MET A 235 -25.93 4.85 -19.54
C MET A 235 -24.92 5.35 -20.56
N VAL A 236 -23.74 5.80 -20.16
CA VAL A 236 -22.66 6.20 -21.06
C VAL A 236 -22.12 4.99 -21.82
N PHE A 237 -21.98 3.85 -21.17
CA PHE A 237 -21.53 2.61 -21.78
C PHE A 237 -22.56 2.03 -22.74
N ALA A 238 -23.82 1.97 -22.36
CA ALA A 238 -24.92 1.41 -23.14
C ALA A 238 -25.29 2.24 -24.39
N LYS A 239 -24.77 3.46 -24.51
CA LYS A 239 -24.95 4.31 -25.71
C LYS A 239 -23.97 4.02 -26.84
N LYS A 240 -23.02 3.11 -26.67
CA LYS A 240 -22.13 2.65 -27.73
C LYS A 240 -22.82 1.60 -28.59
#